data_30af5184dfeef2e06248392b9a605530
#
_entry.id   30af5184dfeef2e06248392b9a605530
#
_cell.length_a   1.000
_cell.length_b   1.000
_cell.length_c   1.000
_cell.angle_alpha   90.00
_cell.angle_beta   90.00
_cell.angle_gamma   90.00
#
_symmetry.space_group_name_H-M   'P 1'
#
loop_
_entity.id
_entity.type
_entity.pdbx_description
1 polymer ?
#
loop_
_entity_poly.entity_id
_entity_poly.type
_entity_poly.pdbx_seq_one_letter_code
_entity_poly.pdbx_strand_id
1 'polypeptide(L)'
;VVEQALAAGHTVTALVRSPEKLSARNANLRVITGQATDTAAVSRALEGADAVISTLGGSGSVIADSTPAIVAAARQTGVNRVLVLSSFAVERGRLGGVSRLLTGLAIGSLLKDKSAGENVLRQSDLDWTIVYASMLTDGPASGSVTILPENAKRGVSEKISRADVAAWMVQAASGDQHSRTSVGITG
;
A
#
# COMPACT_ATOMS: atom_id res chain seq x y z
N VAL A 1 -4.74 -0.62 8.68
CA VAL A 1 -4.83 -1.92 7.98
C VAL A 1 -4.93 -3.07 8.96
N VAL A 2 -3.94 -3.24 9.87
CA VAL A 2 -3.95 -4.36 10.84
C VAL A 2 -5.28 -4.45 11.59
N GLU A 3 -5.72 -3.35 12.22
CA GLU A 3 -6.97 -3.31 12.98
C GLU A 3 -8.21 -3.61 12.12
N GLN A 4 -8.26 -3.08 10.91
CA GLN A 4 -9.37 -3.34 9.98
C GLN A 4 -9.42 -4.80 9.52
N ALA A 5 -8.26 -5.41 9.22
CA ALA A 5 -8.21 -6.81 8.84
C ALA A 5 -8.62 -7.74 10.00
N LEU A 6 -8.15 -7.46 11.22
CA LEU A 6 -8.56 -8.19 12.40
C LEU A 6 -10.06 -8.04 12.70
N ALA A 7 -10.60 -6.84 12.55
CA ALA A 7 -12.04 -6.57 12.72
C ALA A 7 -12.90 -7.29 11.66
N ALA A 8 -12.36 -7.50 10.46
CA ALA A 8 -12.99 -8.29 9.40
C ALA A 8 -12.82 -9.81 9.60
N GLY A 9 -12.19 -10.26 10.69
CA GLY A 9 -12.02 -11.69 11.01
C GLY A 9 -10.81 -12.37 10.39
N HIS A 10 -9.91 -11.62 9.74
CA HIS A 10 -8.71 -12.18 9.14
C HIS A 10 -7.64 -12.52 10.18
N THR A 11 -6.82 -13.52 9.89
CA THR A 11 -5.54 -13.74 10.56
C THR A 11 -4.51 -12.81 9.92
N VAL A 12 -3.77 -12.07 10.76
CA VAL A 12 -2.82 -11.05 10.29
C VAL A 12 -1.43 -11.36 10.78
N THR A 13 -0.46 -11.41 9.88
CA THR A 13 0.96 -11.36 10.21
C THR A 13 1.50 -9.96 9.89
N ALA A 14 1.93 -9.23 10.90
CA ALA A 14 2.47 -7.89 10.76
C ALA A 14 4.00 -7.91 10.83
N LEU A 15 4.68 -7.57 9.74
CA LEU A 15 6.13 -7.32 9.73
C LEU A 15 6.39 -5.87 10.10
N VAL A 16 7.03 -5.63 11.23
CA VAL A 16 7.26 -4.29 11.78
C VAL A 16 8.69 -4.12 12.27
N ARG A 17 9.24 -2.91 12.16
CA ARG A 17 10.57 -2.57 12.70
C ARG A 17 10.53 -2.33 14.21
N SER A 18 9.39 -1.84 14.69
CA SER A 18 9.19 -1.34 16.05
C SER A 18 7.88 -1.91 16.60
N PRO A 19 7.89 -3.15 17.11
CA PRO A 19 6.67 -3.85 17.57
C PRO A 19 5.98 -3.11 18.74
N GLU A 20 6.71 -2.36 19.51
CA GLU A 20 6.18 -1.52 20.61
C GLU A 20 5.24 -0.41 20.14
N LYS A 21 5.34 -0.01 18.86
CA LYS A 21 4.44 1.00 18.25
C LYS A 21 3.14 0.42 17.71
N LEU A 22 3.03 -0.90 17.68
CA LEU A 22 1.81 -1.56 17.25
C LEU A 22 0.87 -1.71 18.45
N SER A 23 -0.22 -0.92 18.46
CA SER A 23 -1.21 -0.93 19.54
C SER A 23 -2.14 -2.14 19.52
N ALA A 24 -2.39 -2.71 18.33
CA ALA A 24 -3.30 -3.84 18.17
C ALA A 24 -2.86 -5.05 19.00
N ARG A 25 -3.82 -5.67 19.68
CA ARG A 25 -3.67 -6.93 20.41
C ARG A 25 -4.85 -7.82 20.07
N ASN A 26 -4.58 -8.98 19.49
CA ASN A 26 -5.62 -9.92 19.06
C ASN A 26 -5.02 -11.33 18.96
N ALA A 27 -5.81 -12.36 19.24
CA ALA A 27 -5.38 -13.76 19.10
C ALA A 27 -4.99 -14.15 17.67
N ASN A 28 -5.61 -13.48 16.68
CA ASN A 28 -5.33 -13.68 15.25
C ASN A 28 -4.21 -12.76 14.72
N LEU A 29 -3.44 -12.09 15.60
CA LEU A 29 -2.33 -11.24 15.22
C LEU A 29 -0.99 -11.90 15.56
N ARG A 30 -0.20 -12.20 14.55
CA ARG A 30 1.21 -12.57 14.68
C ARG A 30 2.07 -11.36 14.34
N VAL A 31 3.05 -11.05 15.18
CA VAL A 31 3.99 -9.95 14.95
C VAL A 31 5.38 -10.50 14.70
N ILE A 32 5.99 -10.10 13.60
CA ILE A 32 7.37 -10.42 13.24
C ILE A 32 8.17 -9.11 13.24
N THR A 33 9.25 -9.09 14.02
CA THR A 33 10.19 -7.97 14.00
C THR A 33 11.19 -8.16 12.86
N GLY A 34 11.29 -7.16 11.99
CA GLY A 34 12.21 -7.22 10.86
C GLY A 34 12.06 -6.01 9.94
N GLN A 35 12.90 -5.98 8.90
CA GLN A 35 12.88 -4.95 7.89
C GLN A 35 12.21 -5.47 6.61
N ALA A 36 11.43 -4.62 5.95
CA ALA A 36 10.79 -4.99 4.69
C ALA A 36 11.78 -5.11 3.51
N THR A 37 13.03 -4.69 3.70
CA THR A 37 14.14 -4.88 2.77
C THR A 37 14.86 -6.23 2.93
N ASP A 38 14.57 -6.95 4.02
CA ASP A 38 15.12 -8.28 4.29
C ASP A 38 14.15 -9.35 3.75
N THR A 39 14.50 -9.95 2.62
CA THR A 39 13.70 -11.00 1.97
C THR A 39 13.37 -12.15 2.91
N ALA A 40 14.32 -12.57 3.78
CA ALA A 40 14.09 -13.66 4.72
C ALA A 40 13.06 -13.29 5.79
N ALA A 41 13.10 -12.04 6.30
CA ALA A 41 12.10 -11.55 7.23
C ALA A 41 10.72 -11.44 6.57
N VAL A 42 10.66 -10.97 5.33
CA VAL A 42 9.42 -10.90 4.55
C VAL A 42 8.89 -12.30 4.28
N SER A 43 9.73 -13.26 3.84
CA SER A 43 9.30 -14.65 3.59
C SER A 43 8.67 -15.27 4.83
N ARG A 44 9.30 -15.12 6.02
CA ARG A 44 8.71 -15.61 7.29
C ARG A 44 7.36 -14.95 7.61
N ALA A 45 7.17 -13.69 7.20
CA ALA A 45 5.90 -13.00 7.39
C ALA A 45 4.81 -13.49 6.41
N LEU A 46 5.20 -13.96 5.25
CA LEU A 46 4.29 -14.44 4.21
C LEU A 46 3.95 -15.93 4.31
N GLU A 47 4.60 -16.69 5.20
CA GLU A 47 4.27 -18.11 5.40
C GLU A 47 2.79 -18.31 5.74
N GLY A 48 2.06 -18.99 4.85
CA GLY A 48 0.63 -19.26 5.00
C GLY A 48 -0.29 -18.06 4.80
N ALA A 49 0.21 -16.97 4.22
CA ALA A 49 -0.61 -15.82 3.88
C ALA A 49 -1.24 -15.97 2.47
N ASP A 50 -2.46 -15.48 2.32
CA ASP A 50 -3.16 -15.43 1.03
C ASP A 50 -2.81 -14.16 0.24
N ALA A 51 -2.51 -13.07 0.93
CA ALA A 51 -2.23 -11.78 0.32
C ALA A 51 -1.26 -10.92 1.14
N VAL A 52 -0.63 -9.95 0.46
CA VAL A 52 0.23 -8.92 1.05
C VAL A 52 -0.41 -7.55 0.89
N ILE A 53 -0.47 -6.79 1.98
CA ILE A 53 -0.82 -5.37 1.93
C ILE A 53 0.38 -4.57 2.42
N SER A 54 1.02 -3.83 1.51
CA SER A 54 2.13 -2.93 1.83
C SER A 54 1.65 -1.50 1.93
N THR A 55 1.78 -0.92 3.13
CA THR A 55 1.53 0.51 3.38
C THR A 55 2.80 1.25 3.77
N LEU A 56 3.92 0.79 3.24
CA LEU A 56 5.22 1.37 3.50
C LEU A 56 5.31 2.81 3.00
N GLY A 57 6.00 3.61 3.74
CA GLY A 57 6.29 5.00 3.41
C GLY A 57 7.40 5.52 4.31
N GLY A 58 7.98 6.64 3.93
CA GLY A 58 9.07 7.26 4.67
C GLY A 58 9.95 8.11 3.78
N SER A 59 11.07 8.55 4.33
CA SER A 59 12.14 9.24 3.60
C SER A 59 13.15 8.23 3.04
N GLY A 60 13.85 8.60 1.98
CA GLY A 60 14.86 7.77 1.34
C GLY A 60 14.29 6.83 0.28
N SER A 61 14.85 5.63 0.19
CA SER A 61 14.54 4.61 -0.82
C SER A 61 13.72 3.42 -0.28
N VAL A 62 12.91 3.67 0.76
CA VAL A 62 12.21 2.59 1.49
C VAL A 62 11.35 1.74 0.57
N ILE A 63 10.61 2.34 -0.36
CA ILE A 63 9.72 1.60 -1.25
C ILE A 63 10.52 0.90 -2.35
N ALA A 64 11.48 1.61 -2.96
CA ALA A 64 12.37 1.06 -3.99
C ALA A 64 13.15 -0.16 -3.49
N ASP A 65 13.63 -0.11 -2.24
CA ASP A 65 14.45 -1.18 -1.65
C ASP A 65 13.60 -2.34 -1.11
N SER A 66 12.40 -2.08 -0.60
CA SER A 66 11.55 -3.13 -0.03
C SER A 66 10.72 -3.88 -1.08
N THR A 67 10.30 -3.24 -2.18
CA THR A 67 9.46 -3.90 -3.18
C THR A 67 10.12 -5.13 -3.82
N PRO A 68 11.43 -5.11 -4.20
CA PRO A 68 12.11 -6.31 -4.68
C PRO A 68 12.11 -7.46 -3.66
N ALA A 69 12.30 -7.16 -2.36
CA ALA A 69 12.26 -8.16 -1.31
C ALA A 69 10.85 -8.76 -1.14
N ILE A 70 9.81 -7.93 -1.22
CA ILE A 70 8.41 -8.38 -1.18
C ILE A 70 8.10 -9.29 -2.38
N VAL A 71 8.49 -8.90 -3.60
CA VAL A 71 8.29 -9.72 -4.81
C VAL A 71 9.02 -11.05 -4.72
N ALA A 72 10.29 -11.03 -4.27
CA ALA A 72 11.07 -12.26 -4.11
C ALA A 72 10.46 -13.19 -3.06
N ALA A 73 10.08 -12.66 -1.90
CA ALA A 73 9.46 -13.42 -0.82
C ALA A 73 8.09 -13.98 -1.24
N ALA A 74 7.27 -13.20 -1.93
CA ALA A 74 5.97 -13.63 -2.44
C ALA A 74 6.11 -14.85 -3.38
N ARG A 75 7.08 -14.81 -4.30
CA ARG A 75 7.40 -15.94 -5.17
C ARG A 75 7.88 -17.17 -4.41
N GLN A 76 8.73 -16.98 -3.38
CA GLN A 76 9.26 -18.08 -2.56
C GLN A 76 8.17 -18.77 -1.75
N THR A 77 7.18 -18.04 -1.27
CA THR A 77 6.11 -18.55 -0.39
C THR A 77 4.83 -18.92 -1.15
N GLY A 78 4.76 -18.65 -2.46
CA GLY A 78 3.59 -18.91 -3.29
C GLY A 78 2.47 -17.89 -3.11
N VAL A 79 2.71 -16.79 -2.41
CA VAL A 79 1.73 -15.71 -2.26
C VAL A 79 1.68 -14.92 -3.55
N ASN A 80 0.54 -14.91 -4.22
CA ASN A 80 0.38 -14.23 -5.50
C ASN A 80 -0.22 -12.83 -5.40
N ARG A 81 -1.10 -12.58 -4.43
CA ARG A 81 -1.86 -11.33 -4.28
C ARG A 81 -1.07 -10.27 -3.50
N VAL A 82 -0.75 -9.13 -4.13
CA VAL A 82 0.04 -8.04 -3.52
C VAL A 82 -0.61 -6.68 -3.75
N LEU A 83 -0.98 -5.99 -2.69
CA LEU A 83 -1.50 -4.63 -2.74
C LEU A 83 -0.48 -3.65 -2.17
N VAL A 84 -0.23 -2.56 -2.88
CA VAL A 84 0.71 -1.50 -2.45
C VAL A 84 0.00 -0.16 -2.41
N LEU A 85 0.07 0.52 -1.26
CA LEU A 85 -0.41 1.88 -1.12
C LEU A 85 0.58 2.87 -1.72
N SER A 86 0.12 3.64 -2.67
CA SER A 86 0.84 4.75 -3.26
C SER A 86 0.08 6.08 -3.10
N SER A 87 0.45 7.08 -3.85
CA SER A 87 -0.14 8.41 -3.79
C SER A 87 -0.42 8.91 -5.19
N PHE A 88 -1.53 9.58 -5.38
CA PHE A 88 -1.86 10.26 -6.63
C PHE A 88 -0.75 11.20 -7.15
N ALA A 89 0.05 11.74 -6.25
CA ALA A 89 1.17 12.60 -6.61
C ALA A 89 2.22 11.89 -7.50
N VAL A 90 2.27 10.56 -7.51
CA VAL A 90 3.17 9.77 -8.39
C VAL A 90 2.71 9.89 -9.84
N GLU A 91 1.42 9.87 -10.09
CA GLU A 91 0.84 10.02 -11.43
C GLU A 91 0.76 11.49 -11.86
N ARG A 92 1.92 12.14 -12.01
CA ARG A 92 2.04 13.57 -12.33
C ARG A 92 1.23 14.02 -13.54
N GLY A 93 1.01 13.15 -14.52
CA GLY A 93 0.20 13.43 -15.69
C GLY A 93 -1.27 13.70 -15.38
N ARG A 94 -1.75 13.19 -14.24
CA ARG A 94 -3.13 13.33 -13.76
C ARG A 94 -3.33 14.53 -12.84
N LEU A 95 -2.23 15.19 -12.40
CA LEU A 95 -2.30 16.42 -11.61
C LEU A 95 -2.47 17.64 -12.51
N GLY A 96 -3.28 18.60 -12.08
CA GLY A 96 -3.36 19.93 -12.71
C GLY A 96 -2.00 20.64 -12.69
N GLY A 97 -1.77 21.55 -13.64
CA GLY A 97 -0.45 22.15 -13.90
C GLY A 97 0.25 22.75 -12.66
N VAL A 98 -0.46 23.55 -11.86
CA VAL A 98 0.09 24.17 -10.65
C VAL A 98 0.40 23.11 -9.59
N SER A 99 -0.52 22.15 -9.36
CA SER A 99 -0.32 21.05 -8.43
C SER A 99 0.88 20.18 -8.80
N ARG A 100 1.10 19.95 -10.10
CA ARG A 100 2.25 19.21 -10.63
C ARG A 100 3.58 19.88 -10.31
N LEU A 101 3.65 21.21 -10.43
CA LEU A 101 4.86 21.97 -10.13
C LEU A 101 5.19 21.94 -8.63
N LEU A 102 4.21 22.24 -7.79
CA LEU A 102 4.38 22.30 -6.33
C LEU A 102 4.75 20.94 -5.72
N THR A 103 4.09 19.86 -6.12
CA THR A 103 4.43 18.52 -5.65
C THR A 103 5.80 18.06 -6.11
N GLY A 104 6.24 18.47 -7.31
CA GLY A 104 7.57 18.15 -7.82
C GLY A 104 8.70 18.73 -6.99
N LEU A 105 8.55 19.95 -6.51
CA LEU A 105 9.55 20.65 -5.68
C LEU A 105 9.55 20.12 -4.23
N ALA A 106 8.35 19.88 -3.66
CA ALA A 106 8.22 19.54 -2.25
C ALA A 106 8.54 18.07 -1.92
N ILE A 107 8.16 17.12 -2.78
CA ILE A 107 8.22 15.68 -2.48
C ILE A 107 8.82 14.83 -3.61
N GLY A 108 9.65 15.44 -4.46
CA GLY A 108 10.18 14.77 -5.67
C GLY A 108 10.97 13.49 -5.40
N SER A 109 11.74 13.42 -4.30
CA SER A 109 12.48 12.21 -3.91
C SER A 109 11.54 11.09 -3.48
N LEU A 110 10.50 11.40 -2.70
CA LEU A 110 9.48 10.42 -2.30
C LEU A 110 8.71 9.86 -3.51
N LEU A 111 8.43 10.71 -4.50
CA LEU A 111 7.76 10.27 -5.73
C LEU A 111 8.65 9.35 -6.56
N LYS A 112 9.96 9.62 -6.62
CA LYS A 112 10.92 8.74 -7.29
C LYS A 112 11.01 7.37 -6.61
N ASP A 113 11.07 7.34 -5.29
CA ASP A 113 11.10 6.11 -4.49
C ASP A 113 9.86 5.25 -4.77
N LYS A 114 8.67 5.85 -4.69
CA LYS A 114 7.41 5.16 -5.01
C LYS A 114 7.38 4.64 -6.45
N SER A 115 7.71 5.48 -7.42
CA SER A 115 7.74 5.07 -8.84
C SER A 115 8.69 3.91 -9.10
N ALA A 116 9.85 3.89 -8.43
CA ALA A 116 10.81 2.80 -8.58
C ALA A 116 10.23 1.47 -8.07
N GLY A 117 9.63 1.46 -6.88
CA GLY A 117 8.97 0.26 -6.34
C GLY A 117 7.77 -0.18 -7.19
N GLU A 118 6.95 0.76 -7.66
CA GLU A 118 5.82 0.46 -8.55
C GLU A 118 6.28 -0.21 -9.86
N ASN A 119 7.39 0.25 -10.44
CA ASN A 119 7.94 -0.35 -11.66
C ASN A 119 8.38 -1.80 -11.43
N VAL A 120 9.03 -2.09 -10.31
CA VAL A 120 9.39 -3.47 -9.94
C VAL A 120 8.14 -4.35 -9.82
N LEU A 121 7.10 -3.85 -9.16
CA LEU A 121 5.86 -4.58 -8.99
C LEU A 121 5.15 -4.82 -10.33
N ARG A 122 5.04 -3.79 -11.19
CA ARG A 122 4.43 -3.90 -12.53
C ARG A 122 5.13 -4.90 -13.44
N GLN A 123 6.44 -5.05 -13.30
CA GLN A 123 7.24 -6.00 -14.07
C GLN A 123 7.18 -7.43 -13.51
N SER A 124 6.60 -7.62 -12.32
CA SER A 124 6.44 -8.93 -11.74
C SER A 124 5.29 -9.71 -12.39
N ASP A 125 5.28 -11.01 -12.18
CA ASP A 125 4.21 -11.93 -12.57
C ASP A 125 3.09 -12.04 -11.54
N LEU A 126 3.21 -11.35 -10.40
CA LEU A 126 2.24 -11.37 -9.31
C LEU A 126 0.91 -10.71 -9.69
N ASP A 127 -0.12 -11.07 -8.98
CA ASP A 127 -1.42 -10.40 -9.01
C ASP A 127 -1.36 -9.13 -8.13
N TRP A 128 -0.92 -8.04 -8.73
CA TRP A 128 -0.68 -6.80 -8.01
C TRP A 128 -1.82 -5.79 -8.18
N THR A 129 -2.04 -4.98 -7.15
CA THR A 129 -2.84 -3.75 -7.21
C THR A 129 -2.04 -2.59 -6.62
N ILE A 130 -1.89 -1.50 -7.36
CA ILE A 130 -1.33 -0.25 -6.85
C ILE A 130 -2.47 0.70 -6.52
N VAL A 131 -2.57 1.09 -5.26
CA VAL A 131 -3.65 1.95 -4.76
C VAL A 131 -3.16 3.38 -4.66
N TYR A 132 -3.67 4.25 -5.50
CA TYR A 132 -3.40 5.68 -5.46
C TYR A 132 -4.45 6.37 -4.59
N ALA A 133 -4.10 6.63 -3.34
CA ALA A 133 -4.95 7.39 -2.45
C ALA A 133 -4.77 8.90 -2.65
N SER A 134 -5.87 9.66 -2.55
CA SER A 134 -5.85 11.10 -2.39
C SER A 134 -5.18 11.50 -1.07
N MET A 135 -5.20 12.77 -0.69
CA MET A 135 -4.53 13.24 0.53
C MET A 135 -5.09 12.52 1.76
N LEU A 136 -4.20 11.79 2.45
CA LEU A 136 -4.57 11.02 3.65
C LEU A 136 -4.85 11.93 4.84
N THR A 137 -5.97 11.69 5.50
CA THR A 137 -6.33 12.35 6.76
C THR A 137 -6.46 11.36 7.91
N ASP A 138 -6.30 11.86 9.14
CA ASP A 138 -6.64 11.13 10.35
C ASP A 138 -8.12 11.39 10.67
N GLY A 139 -8.84 10.34 11.06
CA GLY A 139 -10.26 10.41 11.37
C GLY A 139 -10.92 9.04 11.25
N PRO A 140 -12.18 8.93 11.70
CA PRO A 140 -12.95 7.70 11.56
C PRO A 140 -13.18 7.38 10.07
N ALA A 141 -13.49 6.12 9.80
CA ALA A 141 -13.96 5.73 8.47
C ALA A 141 -15.31 6.43 8.19
N SER A 142 -15.43 6.99 6.99
CA SER A 142 -16.71 7.50 6.48
C SER A 142 -17.60 6.36 5.97
N GLY A 143 -17.00 5.23 5.65
CA GLY A 143 -17.64 4.11 4.98
C GLY A 143 -17.89 4.36 3.48
N SER A 144 -17.41 5.48 2.95
CA SER A 144 -17.57 5.85 1.54
C SER A 144 -16.21 5.99 0.89
N VAL A 145 -15.96 5.16 -0.13
CA VAL A 145 -14.76 5.24 -0.97
C VAL A 145 -15.19 5.31 -2.42
N THR A 146 -14.79 6.37 -3.10
CA THR A 146 -15.04 6.55 -4.53
C THR A 146 -13.84 6.08 -5.32
N ILE A 147 -14.07 5.12 -6.24
CA ILE A 147 -13.07 4.71 -7.22
C ILE A 147 -13.07 5.74 -8.35
N LEU A 148 -11.89 6.25 -8.66
CA LEU A 148 -11.72 7.30 -9.65
C LEU A 148 -11.52 6.70 -11.05
N PRO A 149 -12.16 7.27 -12.08
CA PRO A 149 -11.89 6.89 -13.46
C PRO A 149 -10.39 6.98 -13.79
N GLU A 150 -9.90 6.08 -14.63
CA GLU A 150 -8.49 5.96 -14.98
C GLU A 150 -7.87 7.29 -15.49
N ASN A 151 -8.64 8.09 -16.22
CA ASN A 151 -8.20 9.37 -16.79
C ASN A 151 -8.64 10.59 -15.97
N ALA A 152 -9.15 10.42 -14.76
CA ALA A 152 -9.59 11.55 -13.95
C ALA A 152 -8.41 12.47 -13.60
N LYS A 153 -8.51 13.72 -13.99
CA LYS A 153 -7.59 14.79 -13.54
C LYS A 153 -8.06 15.26 -12.16
N ARG A 154 -7.14 15.40 -11.22
CA ARG A 154 -7.46 15.73 -9.84
C ARG A 154 -6.60 16.86 -9.29
N GLY A 155 -7.18 17.59 -8.35
CA GLY A 155 -6.46 18.54 -7.52
C GLY A 155 -5.86 17.87 -6.28
N VAL A 156 -4.96 18.58 -5.59
CA VAL A 156 -4.39 18.12 -4.30
C VAL A 156 -5.34 18.30 -3.12
N SER A 157 -6.54 18.80 -3.33
CA SER A 157 -7.52 19.10 -2.26
C SER A 157 -8.40 17.91 -1.87
N GLU A 158 -8.43 16.87 -2.69
CA GLU A 158 -9.23 15.68 -2.39
C GLU A 158 -8.60 14.87 -1.27
N LYS A 159 -9.42 14.40 -0.35
CA LYS A 159 -9.00 13.76 0.89
C LYS A 159 -9.69 12.42 1.07
N ILE A 160 -9.02 11.52 1.77
CA ILE A 160 -9.59 10.25 2.22
C ILE A 160 -9.03 9.90 3.59
N SER A 161 -9.82 9.30 4.47
CA SER A 161 -9.32 8.87 5.77
C SER A 161 -8.40 7.64 5.61
N ARG A 162 -7.38 7.54 6.47
CA ARG A 162 -6.56 6.32 6.56
C ARG A 162 -7.39 5.09 6.91
N ALA A 163 -8.49 5.29 7.62
CA ALA A 163 -9.40 4.22 8.00
C ALA A 163 -10.17 3.68 6.78
N ASP A 164 -10.67 4.57 5.89
CA ASP A 164 -11.35 4.16 4.65
C ASP A 164 -10.39 3.47 3.68
N VAL A 165 -9.17 4.02 3.51
CA VAL A 165 -8.14 3.37 2.69
C VAL A 165 -7.82 1.97 3.22
N ALA A 166 -7.67 1.82 4.54
CA ALA A 166 -7.37 0.54 5.15
C ALA A 166 -8.49 -0.47 4.96
N ALA A 167 -9.75 -0.08 5.15
CA ALA A 167 -10.91 -0.93 4.93
C ALA A 167 -11.01 -1.37 3.46
N TRP A 168 -10.86 -0.43 2.54
CA TRP A 168 -10.89 -0.72 1.11
C TRP A 168 -9.78 -1.70 0.68
N MET A 169 -8.55 -1.48 1.16
CA MET A 169 -7.42 -2.37 0.83
C MET A 169 -7.61 -3.79 1.39
N VAL A 170 -8.17 -3.93 2.59
CA VAL A 170 -8.49 -5.25 3.16
C VAL A 170 -9.53 -5.97 2.32
N GLN A 171 -10.60 -5.28 1.93
CA GLN A 171 -11.63 -5.84 1.07
C GLN A 171 -11.06 -6.23 -0.31
N ALA A 172 -10.26 -5.37 -0.92
CA ALA A 172 -9.63 -5.63 -2.22
C ALA A 172 -8.59 -6.76 -2.18
N ALA A 173 -7.96 -7.01 -1.03
CA ALA A 173 -7.02 -8.11 -0.85
C ALA A 173 -7.71 -9.47 -0.82
N SER A 174 -8.95 -9.52 -0.34
CA SER A 174 -9.75 -10.76 -0.24
C SER A 174 -10.49 -11.13 -1.52
N GLY A 175 -10.48 -10.25 -2.54
CA GLY A 175 -11.15 -10.45 -3.82
C GLY A 175 -10.17 -10.54 -4.98
N ASP A 176 -10.68 -10.95 -6.13
CA ASP A 176 -9.96 -11.03 -7.41
C ASP A 176 -10.09 -9.76 -8.24
N GLN A 177 -10.84 -8.77 -7.76
CA GLN A 177 -11.01 -7.49 -8.43
C GLN A 177 -9.69 -6.70 -8.43
N HIS A 178 -9.52 -5.88 -9.45
CA HIS A 178 -8.35 -5.00 -9.59
C HIS A 178 -7.01 -5.74 -9.75
N SER A 179 -7.03 -6.94 -10.36
CA SER A 179 -5.84 -7.70 -10.71
C SER A 179 -4.98 -6.96 -11.73
N ARG A 180 -3.67 -6.87 -11.47
CA ARG A 180 -2.64 -6.24 -12.32
C ARG A 180 -3.01 -4.83 -12.79
N THR A 181 -3.61 -4.05 -11.90
CA THR A 181 -4.08 -2.69 -12.23
C THR A 181 -3.74 -1.67 -11.14
N SER A 182 -3.87 -0.42 -11.51
CA SER A 182 -3.75 0.72 -10.61
C SER A 182 -5.12 1.34 -10.38
N VAL A 183 -5.46 1.57 -9.13
CA VAL A 183 -6.77 2.09 -8.73
C VAL A 183 -6.60 3.39 -7.97
N GLY A 184 -7.24 4.45 -8.43
CA GLY A 184 -7.33 5.71 -7.69
C GLY A 184 -8.53 5.71 -6.76
N ILE A 185 -8.33 6.11 -5.50
CA ILE A 185 -9.41 6.20 -4.52
C ILE A 185 -9.43 7.55 -3.79
N THR A 186 -10.65 8.03 -3.51
CA THR A 186 -10.90 9.22 -2.69
C THR A 186 -12.11 9.01 -1.79
N GLY A 187 -12.26 9.86 -0.75
CA GLY A 187 -13.41 9.85 0.15
C GLY A 187 -14.55 10.74 -0.32
#